data_276c0c80389b7f8953e219f5a1361f11
#
_entry.id   276c0c80389b7f8953e219f5a1361f11
#
_cell.length_a   1.000
_cell.length_b   1.000
_cell.length_c   1.000
_cell.angle_alpha   90.00
_cell.angle_beta   90.00
_cell.angle_gamma   90.00
#
_symmetry.space_group_name_H-M   'P 1'
#
loop_
_entity.id
_entity.type
_entity.pdbx_description
1 polymer ?
#
loop_
_entity_poly.entity_id
_entity_poly.type
_entity_poly.pdbx_seq_one_letter_code
_entity_poly.pdbx_strand_id
1 'polypeptide(L)'
;MTEPDQRRGTLLEDGLHSAFPTPLLVKRFGDSGELNERLLEHIAAREANEASMGLSNVGGWHSPTDLLESHDPAILELRKRISACIHKMLVTTRHKAPTGDQTMRISAWANVARAGAYNAIHNHTPAVFSGVYYVSVGDRAPEGSRDGLIEFVDPRPGPHGGPLPTHVFNAPLIVDPEPGMLLMFPGWLLHYVHPYRGITPRVSVAFNLRLQPGRDQEA
;
A
#
# COMPACT_ATOMS: atom_id res chain seq x y z
N MET A 1 -35.01 15.28 -16.99
CA MET A 1 -33.71 14.79 -17.46
C MET A 1 -32.92 16.02 -17.89
N THR A 2 -32.01 16.50 -17.05
CA THR A 2 -31.12 17.60 -17.40
C THR A 2 -30.06 17.03 -18.35
N GLU A 3 -29.90 17.64 -19.52
CA GLU A 3 -28.83 17.30 -20.46
C GLU A 3 -27.48 17.30 -19.77
N PRO A 4 -26.55 16.38 -20.10
CA PRO A 4 -25.21 16.40 -19.57
C PRO A 4 -24.54 17.70 -19.99
N ASP A 5 -23.99 18.41 -19.01
CA ASP A 5 -23.24 19.66 -19.17
C ASP A 5 -22.12 19.46 -20.22
N GLN A 6 -22.30 20.08 -21.38
CA GLN A 6 -21.38 19.99 -22.53
C GLN A 6 -20.15 20.94 -22.41
N ARG A 7 -19.75 21.30 -21.18
CA ARG A 7 -18.56 22.14 -20.99
C ARG A 7 -17.30 21.47 -21.53
N ARG A 8 -16.55 22.20 -22.34
CA ARG A 8 -15.31 21.72 -22.96
C ARG A 8 -14.13 21.58 -22.00
N GLY A 9 -14.28 21.85 -20.71
CA GLY A 9 -13.22 21.79 -19.72
C GLY A 9 -13.73 21.98 -18.29
N THR A 10 -12.81 21.87 -17.32
CA THR A 10 -13.08 22.13 -15.91
C THR A 10 -13.07 23.63 -15.66
N LEU A 11 -14.13 24.17 -15.05
CA LEU A 11 -14.12 25.54 -14.54
C LEU A 11 -13.34 25.54 -13.22
N LEU A 12 -12.33 26.41 -13.15
CA LEU A 12 -11.59 26.71 -11.93
C LEU A 12 -12.09 28.07 -11.41
N GLU A 13 -12.38 28.15 -10.12
CA GLU A 13 -12.67 29.41 -9.43
C GLU A 13 -11.35 30.12 -9.10
N ASP A 14 -11.43 31.43 -8.80
CA ASP A 14 -10.25 32.19 -8.34
C ASP A 14 -9.72 31.57 -7.04
N GLY A 15 -8.41 31.30 -6.98
CA GLY A 15 -7.79 30.74 -5.80
C GLY A 15 -6.64 29.76 -6.09
N LEU A 16 -6.13 29.19 -5.02
CA LEU A 16 -5.08 28.16 -5.09
C LEU A 16 -5.73 26.77 -5.27
N HIS A 17 -5.35 26.08 -6.32
CA HIS A 17 -5.83 24.73 -6.63
C HIS A 17 -4.71 23.70 -6.55
N SER A 18 -5.00 22.55 -5.95
CA SER A 18 -4.13 21.36 -6.00
C SER A 18 -4.41 20.59 -7.30
N ALA A 19 -3.55 20.75 -8.29
CA ALA A 19 -3.65 20.03 -9.56
C ALA A 19 -2.91 18.68 -9.43
N PHE A 20 -3.58 17.60 -9.86
CA PHE A 20 -3.02 16.23 -9.88
C PHE A 20 -2.52 15.72 -8.52
N PRO A 21 -3.30 15.84 -7.44
CA PRO A 21 -2.89 15.33 -6.15
C PRO A 21 -2.79 13.81 -6.17
N THR A 22 -1.70 13.27 -5.59
CA THR A 22 -1.52 11.84 -5.38
C THR A 22 -2.09 11.48 -3.99
N PRO A 23 -3.20 10.73 -3.90
CA PRO A 23 -3.78 10.40 -2.62
C PRO A 23 -2.92 9.35 -1.89
N LEU A 24 -2.64 9.60 -0.62
CA LEU A 24 -2.03 8.65 0.31
C LEU A 24 -2.90 8.58 1.57
N LEU A 25 -3.47 7.42 1.85
CA LEU A 25 -4.19 7.18 3.09
C LEU A 25 -3.22 6.61 4.12
N VAL A 26 -3.20 7.21 5.30
CA VAL A 26 -2.51 6.69 6.49
C VAL A 26 -3.57 6.42 7.55
N LYS A 27 -3.61 5.21 8.08
CA LYS A 27 -4.46 4.83 9.21
C LYS A 27 -3.63 4.12 10.27
N ARG A 28 -3.71 4.59 11.50
CA ARG A 28 -3.14 3.92 12.68
C ARG A 28 -4.26 3.28 13.49
N PHE A 29 -4.08 2.00 13.82
CA PHE A 29 -5.00 1.24 14.67
C PHE A 29 -4.34 1.09 16.04
N GLY A 30 -4.82 1.87 17.03
CA GLY A 30 -4.25 1.88 18.39
C GLY A 30 -4.53 0.58 19.17
N ASP A 31 -5.48 -0.23 18.72
CA ASP A 31 -5.93 -1.50 19.30
C ASP A 31 -5.34 -2.73 18.58
N SER A 32 -4.14 -2.62 18.03
CA SER A 32 -3.58 -3.65 17.14
C SER A 32 -2.68 -4.68 17.83
N GLY A 33 -2.35 -4.54 19.11
CA GLY A 33 -1.38 -5.40 19.79
C GLY A 33 -1.72 -6.89 19.69
N GLU A 34 -2.88 -7.31 20.20
CA GLU A 34 -3.34 -8.71 20.17
C GLU A 34 -3.49 -9.23 18.72
N LEU A 35 -4.01 -8.40 17.81
CA LEU A 35 -4.10 -8.77 16.40
C LEU A 35 -2.72 -9.02 15.79
N ASN A 36 -1.76 -8.15 16.08
CA ASN A 36 -0.40 -8.27 15.52
C ASN A 36 0.31 -9.53 16.05
N GLU A 37 0.16 -9.87 17.31
CA GLU A 37 0.71 -11.11 17.88
C GLU A 37 0.19 -12.34 17.14
N ARG A 38 -1.12 -12.46 16.96
CA ARG A 38 -1.74 -13.56 16.21
C ARG A 38 -1.33 -13.59 14.74
N LEU A 39 -1.20 -12.41 14.10
CA LEU A 39 -0.72 -12.32 12.72
C LEU A 39 0.74 -12.79 12.61
N LEU A 40 1.59 -12.45 13.58
CA LEU A 40 2.98 -12.92 13.62
C LEU A 40 3.04 -14.45 13.70
N GLU A 41 2.24 -15.07 14.58
CA GLU A 41 2.15 -16.52 14.70
C GLU A 41 1.69 -17.18 13.39
N HIS A 42 0.61 -16.66 12.79
CA HIS A 42 0.07 -17.16 11.54
C HIS A 42 1.08 -17.05 10.39
N ILE A 43 1.74 -15.88 10.25
CA ILE A 43 2.71 -15.64 9.19
C ILE A 43 3.98 -16.49 9.40
N ALA A 44 4.46 -16.66 10.63
CA ALA A 44 5.59 -17.52 10.94
C ALA A 44 5.32 -18.99 10.59
N ALA A 45 4.11 -19.47 10.88
CA ALA A 45 3.70 -20.82 10.49
C ALA A 45 3.68 -21.02 8.96
N ARG A 46 3.23 -20.02 8.20
CA ARG A 46 3.27 -20.05 6.73
C ARG A 46 4.71 -20.01 6.22
N GLU A 47 5.55 -19.13 6.75
CA GLU A 47 6.96 -19.01 6.36
C GLU A 47 7.72 -20.33 6.55
N ALA A 48 7.44 -21.06 7.63
CA ALA A 48 8.07 -22.35 7.90
C ALA A 48 7.67 -23.46 6.91
N ASN A 49 6.52 -23.34 6.24
CA ASN A 49 5.94 -24.38 5.40
C ASN A 49 5.83 -24.03 3.90
N GLU A 50 6.05 -22.77 3.53
CA GLU A 50 5.83 -22.29 2.17
C GLU A 50 7.11 -21.67 1.58
N ALA A 51 7.40 -21.99 0.33
CA ALA A 51 8.50 -21.35 -0.39
C ALA A 51 8.22 -19.87 -0.66
N SER A 52 9.27 -19.04 -0.64
CA SER A 52 9.14 -17.62 -0.97
C SER A 52 8.83 -17.41 -2.44
N MET A 53 7.88 -16.51 -2.71
CA MET A 53 7.54 -16.05 -4.07
C MET A 53 8.47 -14.92 -4.50
N GLY A 54 9.60 -15.20 -5.08
CA GLY A 54 10.60 -14.19 -5.49
C GLY A 54 10.03 -13.11 -6.45
N LEU A 55 9.58 -11.99 -5.90
CA LEU A 55 9.04 -10.83 -6.65
C LEU A 55 9.94 -9.60 -6.45
N SER A 56 9.39 -8.47 -5.96
CA SER A 56 10.16 -7.26 -5.66
C SER A 56 11.00 -7.34 -4.38
N ASN A 57 10.70 -8.31 -3.50
CA ASN A 57 11.44 -8.54 -2.27
C ASN A 57 12.79 -9.21 -2.56
N VAL A 58 13.85 -8.64 -2.01
CA VAL A 58 15.21 -9.19 -2.08
C VAL A 58 15.64 -9.59 -0.68
N GLY A 59 16.11 -10.83 -0.51
CA GLY A 59 16.63 -11.36 0.77
C GLY A 59 15.56 -11.62 1.85
N GLY A 60 14.27 -11.41 1.55
CA GLY A 60 13.16 -11.68 2.47
C GLY A 60 12.25 -12.81 2.00
N TRP A 61 11.34 -13.26 2.86
CA TRP A 61 10.27 -14.18 2.49
C TRP A 61 9.01 -13.42 2.08
N HIS A 62 8.32 -13.95 1.06
CA HIS A 62 7.08 -13.42 0.49
C HIS A 62 6.09 -14.59 0.33
N SER A 63 4.95 -14.54 0.98
CA SER A 63 3.93 -15.59 0.85
C SER A 63 3.27 -15.60 -0.53
N PRO A 64 2.53 -16.64 -0.90
CA PRO A 64 1.49 -16.57 -1.92
C PRO A 64 0.50 -15.42 -1.66
N THR A 65 -0.23 -15.00 -2.71
CA THR A 65 -1.11 -13.80 -2.68
C THR A 65 -2.52 -14.07 -2.15
N ASP A 66 -2.72 -15.19 -1.49
CA ASP A 66 -3.97 -15.74 -0.99
C ASP A 66 -4.21 -15.51 0.51
N LEU A 67 -3.36 -14.72 1.16
CA LEU A 67 -3.39 -14.55 2.62
C LEU A 67 -4.80 -14.24 3.16
N LEU A 68 -5.55 -13.37 2.49
CA LEU A 68 -6.91 -13.01 2.90
C LEU A 68 -7.98 -14.08 2.60
N GLU A 69 -7.64 -15.18 1.96
CA GLU A 69 -8.54 -16.33 1.75
C GLU A 69 -8.61 -17.23 2.99
N SER A 70 -7.66 -17.07 3.93
CA SER A 70 -7.66 -17.78 5.20
C SER A 70 -8.90 -17.45 6.07
N HIS A 71 -9.41 -18.46 6.77
CA HIS A 71 -10.50 -18.34 7.74
C HIS A 71 -10.00 -18.10 9.18
N ASP A 72 -8.70 -17.90 9.36
CA ASP A 72 -8.13 -17.54 10.64
C ASP A 72 -8.75 -16.24 11.17
N PRO A 73 -9.17 -16.19 12.46
CA PRO A 73 -9.81 -15.00 13.03
C PRO A 73 -8.97 -13.72 12.92
N ALA A 74 -7.64 -13.79 13.02
CA ALA A 74 -6.76 -12.64 12.87
C ALA A 74 -6.76 -12.14 11.41
N ILE A 75 -6.75 -13.05 10.44
CA ILE A 75 -6.85 -12.70 9.02
C ILE A 75 -8.22 -12.10 8.69
N LEU A 76 -9.31 -12.64 9.26
CA LEU A 76 -10.65 -12.08 9.08
C LEU A 76 -10.75 -10.65 9.63
N GLU A 77 -10.14 -10.38 10.79
CA GLU A 77 -10.11 -9.05 11.38
C GLU A 77 -9.24 -8.09 10.52
N LEU A 78 -8.07 -8.51 10.08
CA LEU A 78 -7.23 -7.73 9.18
C LEU A 78 -7.97 -7.40 7.87
N ARG A 79 -8.70 -8.35 7.30
CA ARG A 79 -9.52 -8.16 6.11
C ARG A 79 -10.59 -7.08 6.31
N LYS A 80 -11.25 -7.02 7.47
CA LYS A 80 -12.21 -5.97 7.81
C LYS A 80 -11.53 -4.59 7.85
N ARG A 81 -10.36 -4.48 8.50
CA ARG A 81 -9.57 -3.24 8.58
C ARG A 81 -9.14 -2.75 7.20
N ILE A 82 -8.63 -3.63 6.35
CA ILE A 82 -8.28 -3.33 4.95
C ILE A 82 -9.50 -2.86 4.17
N SER A 83 -10.64 -3.58 4.26
CA SER A 83 -11.87 -3.24 3.55
C SER A 83 -12.40 -1.86 3.94
N ALA A 84 -12.35 -1.51 5.23
CA ALA A 84 -12.75 -0.19 5.71
C ALA A 84 -11.85 0.93 5.13
N CYS A 85 -10.53 0.69 5.03
CA CYS A 85 -9.60 1.64 4.42
C CYS A 85 -9.84 1.78 2.91
N ILE A 86 -10.11 0.68 2.21
CA ILE A 86 -10.47 0.67 0.79
C ILE A 86 -11.74 1.51 0.58
N HIS A 87 -12.78 1.28 1.36
CA HIS A 87 -14.02 2.06 1.28
C HIS A 87 -13.75 3.56 1.46
N LYS A 88 -12.99 3.92 2.50
CA LYS A 88 -12.62 5.32 2.76
C LYS A 88 -11.86 5.93 1.59
N MET A 89 -10.88 5.20 1.02
CA MET A 89 -10.11 5.68 -0.12
C MET A 89 -11.01 5.92 -1.35
N LEU A 90 -11.88 4.96 -1.69
CA LEU A 90 -12.80 5.07 -2.81
C LEU A 90 -13.74 6.28 -2.67
N VAL A 91 -14.34 6.47 -1.49
CA VAL A 91 -15.23 7.62 -1.22
C VAL A 91 -14.47 8.95 -1.34
N THR A 92 -13.27 9.03 -0.76
CA THR A 92 -12.47 10.27 -0.75
C THR A 92 -11.96 10.64 -2.13
N THR A 93 -11.59 9.66 -2.94
CA THR A 93 -11.12 9.88 -4.31
C THR A 93 -12.27 9.98 -5.33
N ARG A 94 -13.51 9.98 -4.85
CA ARG A 94 -14.72 10.02 -5.69
C ARG A 94 -14.79 8.93 -6.76
N HIS A 95 -14.12 7.82 -6.50
CA HIS A 95 -14.34 6.65 -7.33
C HIS A 95 -15.76 6.16 -7.09
N LYS A 96 -16.55 6.10 -8.16
CA LYS A 96 -17.85 5.44 -8.09
C LYS A 96 -17.62 3.98 -7.74
N ALA A 97 -18.50 3.41 -6.93
CA ALA A 97 -18.54 1.96 -6.78
C ALA A 97 -18.59 1.32 -8.18
N PRO A 98 -18.04 0.12 -8.35
CA PRO A 98 -18.14 -0.59 -9.62
C PRO A 98 -19.58 -0.56 -10.10
N THR A 99 -19.81 -0.05 -11.30
CA THR A 99 -21.14 -0.01 -11.90
C THR A 99 -21.32 -1.22 -12.79
N GLY A 100 -22.47 -1.90 -12.68
CA GLY A 100 -22.80 -3.05 -13.50
C GLY A 100 -21.91 -4.27 -13.20
N ASP A 101 -21.32 -4.85 -14.22
CA ASP A 101 -20.66 -6.16 -14.19
C ASP A 101 -19.21 -6.12 -13.66
N GLN A 102 -18.77 -5.06 -13.02
CA GLN A 102 -17.42 -4.99 -12.45
C GLN A 102 -17.39 -5.55 -11.02
N THR A 103 -16.40 -6.39 -10.73
CA THR A 103 -16.12 -6.91 -9.40
C THR A 103 -14.80 -6.35 -8.85
N MET A 104 -14.74 -6.16 -7.54
CA MET A 104 -13.50 -5.80 -6.84
C MET A 104 -12.83 -7.07 -6.30
N ARG A 105 -11.57 -7.26 -6.64
CA ARG A 105 -10.76 -8.34 -6.07
C ARG A 105 -9.61 -7.76 -5.24
N ILE A 106 -9.49 -8.27 -4.01
CA ILE A 106 -8.35 -7.97 -3.14
C ILE A 106 -7.48 -9.21 -3.10
N SER A 107 -6.20 -9.05 -3.43
CA SER A 107 -5.16 -10.05 -3.19
C SER A 107 -4.21 -9.50 -2.14
N ALA A 108 -3.72 -10.35 -1.24
CA ALA A 108 -2.79 -9.93 -0.18
C ALA A 108 -1.76 -11.01 0.12
N TRP A 109 -0.61 -10.58 0.58
CA TRP A 109 0.52 -11.44 0.93
C TRP A 109 1.31 -10.88 2.11
N ALA A 110 1.98 -11.76 2.83
CA ALA A 110 2.89 -11.39 3.90
C ALA A 110 4.32 -11.23 3.35
N ASN A 111 5.05 -10.28 3.92
CA ASN A 111 6.49 -10.10 3.72
C ASN A 111 7.18 -10.20 5.07
N VAL A 112 8.23 -11.01 5.15
CA VAL A 112 9.13 -11.11 6.29
C VAL A 112 10.52 -10.69 5.86
N ALA A 113 10.99 -9.56 6.37
CA ALA A 113 12.30 -9.00 6.06
C ALA A 113 13.24 -9.21 7.26
N ARG A 114 14.43 -9.71 6.98
CA ARG A 114 15.55 -9.85 7.91
C ARG A 114 16.71 -8.95 7.49
N ALA A 115 17.78 -8.91 8.25
CA ALA A 115 18.96 -8.08 7.97
C ALA A 115 19.42 -8.22 6.51
N GLY A 116 19.52 -7.08 5.80
CA GLY A 116 19.87 -7.00 4.39
C GLY A 116 18.69 -7.06 3.43
N ALA A 117 17.49 -7.46 3.88
CA ALA A 117 16.31 -7.53 3.03
C ALA A 117 15.76 -6.13 2.68
N TYR A 118 15.26 -5.99 1.45
CA TYR A 118 14.65 -4.75 0.97
C TYR A 118 13.61 -5.05 -0.12
N ASN A 119 12.82 -4.05 -0.49
CA ASN A 119 12.00 -4.14 -1.70
C ASN A 119 12.58 -3.19 -2.75
N ALA A 120 12.93 -3.71 -3.93
CA ALA A 120 13.37 -2.90 -5.05
C ALA A 120 12.27 -1.92 -5.49
N ILE A 121 12.66 -0.86 -6.22
CA ILE A 121 11.70 0.10 -6.77
C ILE A 121 10.71 -0.62 -7.70
N HIS A 122 9.42 -0.43 -7.45
CA HIS A 122 8.33 -1.08 -8.19
C HIS A 122 7.01 -0.33 -8.05
N ASN A 123 6.03 -0.77 -8.83
CA ASN A 123 4.63 -0.41 -8.69
C ASN A 123 3.75 -1.67 -8.77
N HIS A 124 2.45 -1.51 -8.66
CA HIS A 124 1.48 -2.62 -8.64
C HIS A 124 0.46 -2.56 -9.78
N THR A 125 0.80 -1.92 -10.91
CA THR A 125 -0.11 -1.95 -12.08
C THR A 125 -0.40 -3.40 -12.52
N PRO A 126 -1.67 -3.74 -12.81
CA PRO A 126 -2.84 -2.88 -13.02
C PRO A 126 -3.74 -2.69 -11.77
N ALA A 127 -3.26 -2.82 -10.55
CA ALA A 127 -4.06 -2.53 -9.37
C ALA A 127 -4.49 -1.06 -9.36
N VAL A 128 -5.74 -0.79 -8.96
CA VAL A 128 -6.26 0.57 -8.77
C VAL A 128 -5.59 1.22 -7.57
N PHE A 129 -5.54 0.47 -6.46
CA PHE A 129 -4.85 0.84 -5.25
C PHE A 129 -4.00 -0.32 -4.74
N SER A 130 -2.93 0.02 -4.07
CA SER A 130 -2.09 -0.88 -3.28
C SER A 130 -1.99 -0.36 -1.86
N GLY A 131 -1.63 -1.22 -0.93
CA GLY A 131 -1.41 -0.81 0.44
C GLY A 131 -0.59 -1.82 1.21
N VAL A 132 -0.21 -1.43 2.41
CA VAL A 132 0.56 -2.24 3.34
C VAL A 132 0.10 -2.01 4.77
N TYR A 133 -0.10 -3.09 5.51
CA TYR A 133 -0.33 -3.10 6.95
C TYR A 133 0.94 -3.60 7.65
N TYR A 134 1.40 -2.87 8.66
CA TYR A 134 2.62 -3.22 9.40
C TYR A 134 2.26 -4.00 10.66
N VAL A 135 2.64 -5.28 10.68
CA VAL A 135 2.44 -6.19 11.81
C VAL A 135 3.55 -5.97 12.85
N SER A 136 4.79 -5.94 12.37
CA SER A 136 5.98 -5.62 13.15
C SER A 136 6.94 -4.81 12.30
N VAL A 137 7.58 -3.81 12.88
CA VAL A 137 8.63 -3.02 12.21
C VAL A 137 10.04 -3.55 12.55
N GLY A 138 10.11 -4.58 13.40
CA GLY A 138 11.39 -5.11 13.89
C GLY A 138 12.10 -4.13 14.81
N ASP A 139 13.43 -4.16 14.75
CA ASP A 139 14.25 -3.22 15.52
C ASP A 139 14.21 -1.84 14.84
N ARG A 140 13.99 -0.81 15.66
CA ARG A 140 14.04 0.56 15.13
C ARG A 140 15.47 0.93 14.74
N ALA A 141 15.58 1.52 13.56
CA ALA A 141 16.82 2.07 13.09
C ALA A 141 17.32 3.24 13.96
N PRO A 142 18.63 3.48 14.02
CA PRO A 142 19.17 4.68 14.63
C PRO A 142 18.56 5.94 14.01
N GLU A 143 18.47 7.01 14.82
CA GLU A 143 17.98 8.30 14.33
C GLU A 143 18.78 8.76 13.09
N GLY A 144 18.06 9.27 12.08
CA GLY A 144 18.65 9.66 10.79
C GLY A 144 18.91 8.52 9.81
N SER A 145 18.75 7.26 10.20
CA SER A 145 18.80 6.11 9.29
C SER A 145 17.50 5.99 8.49
N ARG A 146 17.59 5.36 7.31
CA ARG A 146 16.42 5.01 6.49
C ARG A 146 16.08 3.52 6.54
N ASP A 147 16.68 2.76 7.44
CA ASP A 147 16.55 1.30 7.51
C ASP A 147 15.09 0.86 7.62
N GLY A 148 14.64 0.05 6.64
CA GLY A 148 13.28 -0.48 6.60
C GLY A 148 12.17 0.55 6.32
N LEU A 149 12.50 1.82 6.08
CA LEU A 149 11.53 2.86 5.73
C LEU A 149 11.00 2.63 4.30
N ILE A 150 9.74 3.01 4.07
CA ILE A 150 9.17 3.06 2.73
C ILE A 150 9.32 4.46 2.15
N GLU A 151 9.79 4.54 0.91
CA GLU A 151 9.93 5.80 0.17
C GLU A 151 9.10 5.76 -1.11
N PHE A 152 8.34 6.83 -1.34
CA PHE A 152 7.53 7.03 -2.54
C PHE A 152 8.24 8.00 -3.48
N VAL A 153 8.25 7.63 -4.77
CA VAL A 153 8.84 8.46 -5.82
C VAL A 153 7.81 9.45 -6.34
N ASP A 154 8.21 10.72 -6.44
CA ASP A 154 7.35 11.75 -7.05
C ASP A 154 7.05 11.35 -8.51
N PRO A 155 5.77 11.16 -8.88
CA PRO A 155 5.41 10.70 -10.22
C PRO A 155 5.53 11.77 -11.30
N ARG A 156 5.78 13.02 -10.94
CA ARG A 156 5.88 14.12 -11.91
C ARG A 156 7.18 14.02 -12.70
N PRO A 157 7.14 14.07 -14.05
CA PRO A 157 8.35 14.11 -14.85
C PRO A 157 9.06 15.45 -14.72
N GLY A 158 10.39 15.44 -14.74
CA GLY A 158 11.20 16.65 -14.80
C GLY A 158 12.34 16.69 -13.79
N PRO A 159 13.23 17.67 -13.88
CA PRO A 159 14.33 17.81 -12.96
C PRO A 159 13.80 18.18 -11.57
N HIS A 160 13.94 17.26 -10.64
CA HIS A 160 13.68 17.52 -9.23
C HIS A 160 14.87 18.29 -8.62
N GLY A 161 15.16 19.46 -9.12
CA GLY A 161 16.35 20.20 -8.71
C GLY A 161 16.49 21.52 -9.47
N GLY A 162 15.49 22.38 -9.37
CA GLY A 162 15.60 23.78 -9.80
C GLY A 162 16.29 24.63 -8.74
N PRO A 163 16.52 25.92 -9.01
CA PRO A 163 17.11 26.87 -8.05
C PRO A 163 16.22 27.16 -6.82
N LEU A 164 15.02 26.59 -6.78
CA LEU A 164 14.13 26.69 -5.61
C LEU A 164 14.55 25.68 -4.52
N PRO A 165 14.34 26.01 -3.25
CA PRO A 165 14.59 25.10 -2.17
C PRO A 165 13.87 23.77 -2.41
N THR A 166 14.62 22.68 -2.43
CA THR A 166 14.13 21.34 -2.80
C THR A 166 12.96 20.87 -1.95
N HIS A 167 12.83 21.37 -0.72
CA HIS A 167 11.74 21.02 0.20
C HIS A 167 10.34 21.54 -0.21
N VAL A 168 10.27 22.48 -1.18
CA VAL A 168 8.96 23.01 -1.61
C VAL A 168 8.25 22.06 -2.57
N PHE A 169 9.00 21.40 -3.47
CA PHE A 169 8.40 20.56 -4.51
C PHE A 169 9.02 19.15 -4.63
N ASN A 170 10.18 18.90 -4.02
CA ASN A 170 11.00 17.73 -4.29
C ASN A 170 11.47 17.01 -3.02
N ALA A 171 10.84 17.24 -1.88
CA ALA A 171 11.16 16.45 -0.70
C ALA A 171 10.72 14.99 -0.94
N PRO A 172 11.60 14.00 -0.75
CA PRO A 172 11.20 12.61 -0.82
C PRO A 172 10.12 12.33 0.23
N LEU A 173 9.07 11.62 -0.19
CA LEU A 173 8.03 11.18 0.74
C LEU A 173 8.47 9.86 1.37
N ILE A 174 9.09 9.96 2.53
CA ILE A 174 9.56 8.82 3.32
C ILE A 174 8.64 8.65 4.51
N VAL A 175 8.17 7.44 4.73
CA VAL A 175 7.31 7.11 5.88
C VAL A 175 8.06 6.14 6.79
N ASP A 176 8.14 6.51 8.07
CA ASP A 176 8.59 5.62 9.15
C ASP A 176 7.38 4.83 9.64
N PRO A 177 7.34 3.50 9.41
CA PRO A 177 6.18 2.70 9.77
C PRO A 177 6.15 2.41 11.26
N GLU A 178 4.92 2.17 11.75
CA GLU A 178 4.65 1.74 13.12
C GLU A 178 3.79 0.46 13.11
N PRO A 179 3.91 -0.45 14.10
CA PRO A 179 2.99 -1.57 14.23
C PRO A 179 1.53 -1.09 14.30
N GLY A 180 0.64 -1.71 13.53
CA GLY A 180 -0.75 -1.29 13.41
C GLY A 180 -0.99 -0.13 12.43
N MET A 181 0.04 0.38 11.75
CA MET A 181 -0.14 1.36 10.67
C MET A 181 -0.56 0.65 9.37
N LEU A 182 -1.48 1.27 8.65
CA LEU A 182 -1.83 0.92 7.27
C LEU A 182 -1.60 2.13 6.38
N LEU A 183 -0.87 1.90 5.29
CA LEU A 183 -0.75 2.84 4.18
C LEU A 183 -1.54 2.32 2.98
N MET A 184 -2.17 3.23 2.22
CA MET A 184 -2.82 2.89 0.96
C MET A 184 -2.62 4.01 -0.05
N PHE A 185 -2.27 3.65 -1.28
CA PHE A 185 -1.85 4.56 -2.35
C PHE A 185 -2.24 4.01 -3.73
N PRO A 186 -2.22 4.84 -4.79
CA PRO A 186 -2.50 4.37 -6.15
C PRO A 186 -1.53 3.26 -6.58
N GLY A 187 -2.04 2.22 -7.22
CA GLY A 187 -1.22 1.08 -7.65
C GLY A 187 -0.09 1.44 -8.61
N TRP A 188 -0.22 2.55 -9.33
CA TRP A 188 0.83 3.04 -10.25
C TRP A 188 1.97 3.78 -9.55
N LEU A 189 1.83 4.16 -8.27
CA LEU A 189 2.82 4.97 -7.56
C LEU A 189 4.08 4.15 -7.28
N LEU A 190 5.20 4.55 -7.87
CA LEU A 190 6.51 3.93 -7.65
C LEU A 190 6.94 4.13 -6.20
N HIS A 191 7.41 3.05 -5.60
CA HIS A 191 7.92 3.05 -4.24
C HIS A 191 8.95 1.93 -4.05
N TYR A 192 9.68 2.01 -2.95
CA TYR A 192 10.64 1.00 -2.53
C TYR A 192 10.78 0.99 -1.01
N VAL A 193 11.35 -0.08 -0.46
CA VAL A 193 11.66 -0.17 0.96
C VAL A 193 13.17 -0.23 1.10
N HIS A 194 13.72 0.67 1.89
CA HIS A 194 15.16 0.71 2.17
C HIS A 194 15.63 -0.59 2.85
N PRO A 195 16.90 -0.99 2.66
CA PRO A 195 17.43 -2.17 3.31
C PRO A 195 17.19 -2.15 4.81
N TYR A 196 16.61 -3.22 5.33
CA TYR A 196 16.40 -3.42 6.76
C TYR A 196 17.66 -4.04 7.39
N ARG A 197 18.13 -3.55 8.53
CA ARG A 197 19.37 -4.02 9.17
C ARG A 197 19.16 -4.53 10.59
N GLY A 198 17.93 -4.56 11.08
CA GLY A 198 17.61 -5.09 12.40
C GLY A 198 17.75 -6.61 12.51
N ILE A 199 17.82 -7.12 13.73
CA ILE A 199 17.92 -8.55 14.06
C ILE A 199 16.52 -9.17 14.13
N THR A 200 15.56 -8.46 14.76
CA THR A 200 14.17 -8.90 14.87
C THR A 200 13.46 -8.76 13.52
N PRO A 201 12.72 -9.77 13.04
CA PRO A 201 12.07 -9.69 11.74
C PRO A 201 11.07 -8.52 11.63
N ARG A 202 11.15 -7.79 10.51
CA ARG A 202 10.14 -6.82 10.10
C ARG A 202 9.08 -7.55 9.28
N VAL A 203 7.82 -7.49 9.73
CA VAL A 203 6.70 -8.22 9.14
C VAL A 203 5.61 -7.26 8.68
N SER A 204 5.18 -7.40 7.44
CA SER A 204 4.10 -6.59 6.88
C SER A 204 3.18 -7.43 5.99
N VAL A 205 1.93 -6.99 5.86
CA VAL A 205 0.96 -7.55 4.92
C VAL A 205 0.68 -6.51 3.85
N ALA A 206 1.09 -6.79 2.61
CA ALA A 206 0.77 -5.96 1.46
C ALA A 206 -0.50 -6.48 0.76
N PHE A 207 -1.22 -5.58 0.09
CA PHE A 207 -2.44 -5.94 -0.63
C PHE A 207 -2.64 -5.07 -1.87
N ASN A 208 -3.34 -5.63 -2.86
CA ASN A 208 -3.74 -4.95 -4.09
C ASN A 208 -5.24 -5.00 -4.26
N LEU A 209 -5.83 -3.89 -4.67
CA LEU A 209 -7.21 -3.80 -5.14
C LEU A 209 -7.24 -3.73 -6.66
N ARG A 210 -7.89 -4.69 -7.31
CA ARG A 210 -8.11 -4.72 -8.75
C ARG A 210 -9.60 -4.66 -9.07
N LEU A 211 -9.93 -3.98 -10.17
CA LEU A 211 -11.24 -4.10 -10.81
C LEU A 211 -11.16 -5.18 -11.89
N GLN A 212 -12.10 -6.07 -11.89
CA GLN A 212 -12.23 -7.12 -12.90
C GLN A 212 -13.57 -6.96 -13.64
N PRO A 213 -13.65 -7.29 -14.94
CA PRO A 213 -14.93 -7.44 -15.63
C PRO A 213 -15.81 -8.45 -14.88
N GLY A 214 -17.12 -8.26 -14.92
CA GLY A 214 -18.06 -9.23 -14.41
C GLY A 214 -18.00 -10.53 -15.22
N ARG A 215 -18.46 -11.62 -14.62
CA ARG A 215 -18.37 -12.98 -15.21
C ARG A 215 -19.09 -13.14 -16.55
N ASP A 216 -19.94 -12.19 -16.93
CA ASP A 216 -20.77 -12.28 -18.16
C ASP A 216 -20.09 -11.70 -19.42
N GLN A 217 -18.81 -11.27 -19.33
CA GLN A 217 -18.04 -10.73 -20.48
C GLN A 217 -16.89 -11.65 -20.94
N GLU A 218 -16.78 -12.85 -20.41
CA GLU A 218 -15.79 -13.87 -20.83
C GLU A 218 -16.41 -14.92 -21.80
N ALA A 219 -17.35 -14.50 -22.66
CA ALA A 219 -17.95 -15.37 -23.70
C ALA A 219 -17.59 -14.90 -25.11
#